data_2ed3002d245a2840dd02b0741ae1a8c2
#
_entry.id   2ed3002d245a2840dd02b0741ae1a8c2
#
_cell.length_a   1.000
_cell.length_b   1.000
_cell.length_c   1.000
_cell.angle_alpha   90.00
_cell.angle_beta   90.00
_cell.angle_gamma   90.00
#
_symmetry.space_group_name_H-M   'P 1'
#
loop_
_entity.id
_entity.type
_entity.pdbx_description
1 polymer ?
#
loop_
_entity_poly.entity_id
_entity_poly.type
_entity_poly.pdbx_seq_one_letter_code
_entity_poly.pdbx_strand_id
1 'polypeptide(L)'
;MSFPLPSKSAPADAFSDLPLLAAEPVPPRIAAALAALREGRAVVLQDDHDRENEADLIVAAERLTDETMALLIRECSGIVCLCLTDERVRALELPPMAQLNESKNGTAFTVSIEARVGVSTGVSAADRVTTIRAAIADDAKPHDIVRPGHVFPLRAAPGGVLARRGHTEGTVDLAILAGLKPAGVLCELMNPDGTMTRGADVERFAAQHGLPMLTIAELVAFRERLAAARERERDACCEDAA
;
A
#
# COMPACT_ATOMS: atom_id res chain seq x y z
N MET A 1 -20.10 -2.55 -15.00
CA MET A 1 -18.65 -2.40 -15.27
C MET A 1 -17.99 -3.70 -14.86
N SER A 2 -17.28 -4.39 -15.78
CA SER A 2 -16.63 -5.67 -15.48
C SER A 2 -15.34 -5.36 -14.71
N PHE A 3 -15.22 -5.85 -13.48
CA PHE A 3 -13.97 -5.77 -12.73
C PHE A 3 -12.92 -6.67 -13.42
N PRO A 4 -11.66 -6.23 -13.55
CA PRO A 4 -10.60 -7.11 -14.03
C PRO A 4 -10.42 -8.27 -13.05
N LEU A 5 -10.20 -9.47 -13.59
CA LEU A 5 -9.91 -10.66 -12.76
C LEU A 5 -8.60 -10.43 -11.98
N PRO A 6 -8.53 -10.87 -10.71
CA PRO A 6 -7.35 -10.70 -9.86
C PRO A 6 -6.12 -11.39 -10.46
N SER A 7 -4.93 -10.81 -10.23
CA SER A 7 -3.66 -11.42 -10.64
C SER A 7 -3.43 -12.74 -9.89
N LYS A 8 -2.81 -13.74 -10.56
CA LYS A 8 -2.57 -15.09 -10.01
C LYS A 8 -1.61 -15.14 -8.80
N SER A 9 -1.04 -13.99 -8.39
CA SER A 9 0.01 -13.92 -7.36
C SER A 9 -0.47 -13.45 -5.98
N ALA A 10 -1.77 -13.26 -5.78
CA ALA A 10 -2.32 -12.87 -4.48
C ALA A 10 -2.78 -14.10 -3.69
N PRO A 11 -2.68 -14.10 -2.34
CA PRO A 11 -3.28 -15.13 -1.52
C PRO A 11 -4.77 -15.24 -1.84
N ALA A 12 -5.32 -16.44 -1.86
CA ALA A 12 -6.70 -16.71 -2.25
C ALA A 12 -7.73 -15.84 -1.50
N ASP A 13 -7.39 -15.43 -0.28
CA ASP A 13 -8.23 -14.57 0.57
C ASP A 13 -8.06 -13.07 0.34
N ALA A 14 -6.98 -12.63 -0.33
CA ALA A 14 -6.68 -11.20 -0.47
C ALA A 14 -7.77 -10.42 -1.22
N PHE A 15 -8.43 -11.04 -2.19
CA PHE A 15 -9.49 -10.43 -3.01
C PHE A 15 -10.91 -10.88 -2.62
N SER A 16 -11.04 -11.60 -1.51
CA SER A 16 -12.33 -12.13 -1.05
C SER A 16 -13.38 -11.05 -0.77
N ASP A 17 -12.96 -9.82 -0.48
CA ASP A 17 -13.86 -8.69 -0.21
C ASP A 17 -14.29 -7.95 -1.50
N LEU A 18 -13.68 -8.21 -2.66
CA LEU A 18 -14.02 -7.52 -3.90
C LEU A 18 -15.49 -7.73 -4.35
N PRO A 19 -16.08 -8.93 -4.25
CA PRO A 19 -17.50 -9.12 -4.55
C PRO A 19 -18.40 -8.27 -3.65
N LEU A 20 -18.04 -8.09 -2.38
CA LEU A 20 -18.80 -7.33 -1.39
C LEU A 20 -18.82 -5.83 -1.67
N LEU A 21 -17.82 -5.30 -2.40
CA LEU A 21 -17.82 -3.90 -2.83
C LEU A 21 -18.98 -3.55 -3.76
N ALA A 22 -19.60 -4.54 -4.42
CA ALA A 22 -20.78 -4.33 -5.25
C ALA A 22 -22.08 -4.28 -4.42
N ALA A 23 -22.07 -4.89 -3.23
CA ALA A 23 -23.23 -5.01 -2.34
C ALA A 23 -23.24 -3.94 -1.24
N GLU A 24 -22.09 -3.49 -0.76
CA GLU A 24 -21.94 -2.52 0.32
C GLU A 24 -21.67 -1.11 -0.24
N PRO A 25 -22.33 -0.06 0.29
CA PRO A 25 -22.08 1.31 -0.15
C PRO A 25 -20.66 1.75 0.21
N VAL A 26 -19.89 2.09 -0.82
CA VAL A 26 -18.51 2.59 -0.65
C VAL A 26 -18.54 4.07 -0.26
N PRO A 27 -17.91 4.48 0.86
CA PRO A 27 -17.85 5.89 1.25
C PRO A 27 -17.20 6.75 0.16
N PRO A 28 -17.67 7.99 -0.07
CA PRO A 28 -17.18 8.82 -1.17
C PRO A 28 -15.66 9.05 -1.18
N ARG A 29 -15.03 9.25 -0.01
CA ARG A 29 -13.57 9.44 0.10
C ARG A 29 -12.81 8.17 -0.27
N ILE A 30 -13.29 7.01 0.17
CA ILE A 30 -12.70 5.71 -0.21
C ILE A 30 -12.91 5.48 -1.71
N ALA A 31 -14.10 5.72 -2.26
CA ALA A 31 -14.37 5.57 -3.68
C ALA A 31 -13.42 6.45 -4.53
N ALA A 32 -13.20 7.70 -4.13
CA ALA A 32 -12.26 8.61 -4.78
C ALA A 32 -10.81 8.09 -4.72
N ALA A 33 -10.38 7.58 -3.57
CA ALA A 33 -9.06 6.98 -3.40
C ALA A 33 -8.86 5.75 -4.30
N LEU A 34 -9.83 4.82 -4.30
CA LEU A 34 -9.77 3.63 -5.15
C LEU A 34 -9.73 3.98 -6.65
N ALA A 35 -10.51 4.99 -7.08
CA ALA A 35 -10.47 5.48 -8.45
C ALA A 35 -9.09 6.06 -8.80
N ALA A 36 -8.52 6.89 -7.93
CA ALA A 36 -7.19 7.46 -8.14
C ALA A 36 -6.10 6.39 -8.25
N LEU A 37 -6.11 5.38 -7.38
CA LEU A 37 -5.15 4.28 -7.43
C LEU A 37 -5.24 3.48 -8.74
N ARG A 38 -6.46 3.23 -9.25
CA ARG A 38 -6.67 2.57 -10.55
C ARG A 38 -6.11 3.38 -11.72
N GLU A 39 -6.16 4.70 -11.61
CA GLU A 39 -5.62 5.65 -12.60
C GLU A 39 -4.11 5.89 -12.45
N GLY A 40 -3.43 5.30 -11.46
CA GLY A 40 -2.02 5.51 -11.17
C GLY A 40 -1.71 6.84 -10.50
N ARG A 41 -2.73 7.53 -9.96
CA ARG A 41 -2.59 8.75 -9.18
C ARG A 41 -2.32 8.43 -7.71
N ALA A 42 -1.57 9.32 -7.07
CA ALA A 42 -1.32 9.24 -5.64
C ALA A 42 -2.58 9.55 -4.81
N VAL A 43 -2.61 9.02 -3.60
CA VAL A 43 -3.62 9.27 -2.57
C VAL A 43 -2.89 9.68 -1.30
N VAL A 44 -3.44 10.62 -0.55
CA VAL A 44 -2.96 10.98 0.78
C VAL A 44 -3.66 10.09 1.80
N LEU A 45 -2.88 9.29 2.51
CA LEU A 45 -3.36 8.45 3.62
C LEU A 45 -2.85 9.02 4.93
N GLN A 46 -3.75 9.48 5.79
CA GLN A 46 -3.43 10.08 7.08
C GLN A 46 -3.60 9.07 8.21
N ASP A 47 -2.62 9.04 9.10
CA ASP A 47 -2.64 8.22 10.30
C ASP A 47 -3.50 8.82 11.43
N ASP A 48 -3.78 7.99 12.45
CA ASP A 48 -4.45 8.42 13.65
C ASP A 48 -3.58 9.41 14.45
N HIS A 49 -4.21 10.45 15.01
CA HIS A 49 -3.51 11.52 15.72
C HIS A 49 -2.69 11.03 16.93
N ASP A 50 -3.12 9.95 17.56
CA ASP A 50 -2.50 9.36 18.75
C ASP A 50 -1.44 8.29 18.43
N ARG A 51 -1.16 8.03 17.14
CA ARG A 51 -0.17 7.05 16.68
C ARG A 51 1.11 7.76 16.18
N GLU A 52 1.25 7.99 14.88
CA GLU A 52 2.36 8.73 14.25
C GLU A 52 1.96 10.18 13.99
N ASN A 53 0.68 10.41 13.75
CA ASN A 53 0.13 11.70 13.34
C ASN A 53 0.85 12.25 12.11
N GLU A 54 1.07 11.37 11.14
CA GLU A 54 1.73 11.66 9.86
C GLU A 54 0.77 11.38 8.70
N ALA A 55 1.16 11.79 7.52
CA ALA A 55 0.45 11.50 6.30
C ALA A 55 1.44 11.05 5.23
N ASP A 56 1.09 9.97 4.54
CA ASP A 56 1.89 9.41 3.47
C ASP A 56 1.23 9.65 2.12
N LEU A 57 2.03 9.89 1.09
CA LEU A 57 1.60 9.68 -0.28
C LEU A 57 1.69 8.20 -0.61
N ILE A 58 0.57 7.62 -1.04
CA ILE A 58 0.52 6.21 -1.46
C ILE A 58 0.15 6.08 -2.93
N VAL A 59 0.70 5.08 -3.60
CA VAL A 59 0.42 4.72 -5.00
C VAL A 59 0.35 3.21 -5.13
N ALA A 60 -0.56 2.69 -5.94
CA ALA A 60 -0.55 1.26 -6.27
C ALA A 60 0.72 0.90 -7.05
N ALA A 61 1.48 -0.10 -6.58
CA ALA A 61 2.80 -0.41 -7.15
C ALA A 61 2.74 -0.80 -8.63
N GLU A 62 1.69 -1.49 -9.08
CA GLU A 62 1.55 -1.88 -10.49
C GLU A 62 1.22 -0.71 -11.44
N ARG A 63 0.75 0.42 -10.90
CA ARG A 63 0.40 1.64 -11.64
C ARG A 63 1.45 2.74 -11.51
N LEU A 64 2.53 2.47 -10.79
CA LEU A 64 3.59 3.43 -10.53
C LEU A 64 4.29 3.86 -11.81
N THR A 65 4.45 5.17 -12.00
CA THR A 65 5.18 5.79 -13.11
C THR A 65 6.41 6.55 -12.60
N ASP A 66 7.33 6.90 -13.51
CA ASP A 66 8.51 7.70 -13.18
C ASP A 66 8.12 9.08 -12.66
N GLU A 67 7.03 9.68 -13.20
CA GLU A 67 6.51 10.99 -12.79
C GLU A 67 5.98 10.93 -11.35
N THR A 68 5.19 9.87 -11.03
CA THR A 68 4.65 9.69 -9.68
C THR A 68 5.77 9.38 -8.68
N MET A 69 6.75 8.56 -9.06
CA MET A 69 7.94 8.32 -8.24
C MET A 69 8.74 9.60 -8.01
N ALA A 70 8.90 10.45 -9.03
CA ALA A 70 9.58 11.74 -8.89
C ALA A 70 8.82 12.68 -7.94
N LEU A 71 7.47 12.63 -7.93
CA LEU A 71 6.66 13.35 -6.96
C LEU A 71 6.96 12.88 -5.53
N LEU A 72 6.93 11.56 -5.27
CA LEU A 72 7.27 10.98 -3.97
C LEU A 72 8.66 11.40 -3.48
N ILE A 73 9.66 11.40 -4.37
CA ILE A 73 11.04 11.78 -4.01
C ILE A 73 11.15 13.29 -3.67
N ARG A 74 10.38 14.15 -4.32
CA ARG A 74 10.48 15.61 -4.12
C ARG A 74 9.66 16.13 -2.96
N GLU A 75 8.47 15.57 -2.75
CA GLU A 75 7.49 16.12 -1.79
C GLU A 75 7.46 15.34 -0.46
N CYS A 76 8.19 14.22 -0.39
CA CYS A 76 8.17 13.33 0.76
C CYS A 76 9.59 13.13 1.33
N SER A 77 9.72 12.29 2.36
CA SER A 77 10.99 11.97 3.01
C SER A 77 12.08 11.43 2.07
N GLY A 78 11.67 10.91 0.92
CA GLY A 78 12.55 10.22 -0.02
C GLY A 78 12.88 8.78 0.38
N ILE A 79 12.44 8.33 1.55
CA ILE A 79 12.52 6.92 1.97
C ILE A 79 11.37 6.16 1.33
N VAL A 80 11.56 5.79 0.05
CA VAL A 80 10.51 5.12 -0.71
C VAL A 80 10.33 3.69 -0.22
N CYS A 81 9.17 3.43 0.39
CA CYS A 81 8.80 2.14 0.94
C CYS A 81 7.89 1.36 -0.01
N LEU A 82 8.19 0.08 -0.21
CA LEU A 82 7.38 -0.87 -0.97
C LEU A 82 6.62 -1.77 -0.02
N CYS A 83 5.31 -1.52 0.15
CA CYS A 83 4.43 -2.31 0.99
C CYS A 83 4.05 -3.61 0.29
N LEU A 84 4.37 -4.74 0.90
CA LEU A 84 4.16 -6.09 0.37
C LEU A 84 3.41 -6.96 1.38
N THR A 85 2.65 -7.92 0.88
CA THR A 85 2.08 -8.98 1.73
C THR A 85 3.19 -9.86 2.33
N ASP A 86 2.90 -10.50 3.46
CA ASP A 86 3.81 -11.46 4.09
C ASP A 86 4.20 -12.59 3.12
N GLU A 87 3.26 -13.06 2.30
CA GLU A 87 3.52 -14.07 1.28
C GLU A 87 4.54 -13.60 0.23
N ARG A 88 4.40 -12.37 -0.28
CA ARG A 88 5.35 -11.81 -1.27
C ARG A 88 6.73 -11.62 -0.65
N VAL A 89 6.83 -11.14 0.58
CA VAL A 89 8.09 -10.99 1.30
C VAL A 89 8.80 -12.34 1.45
N ARG A 90 8.06 -13.41 1.78
CA ARG A 90 8.61 -14.78 1.85
C ARG A 90 9.01 -15.31 0.49
N ALA A 91 8.20 -15.12 -0.55
CA ALA A 91 8.50 -15.57 -1.91
C ALA A 91 9.79 -14.92 -2.47
N LEU A 92 10.06 -13.66 -2.09
CA LEU A 92 11.30 -12.96 -2.44
C LEU A 92 12.45 -13.22 -1.47
N GLU A 93 12.24 -14.05 -0.42
CA GLU A 93 13.25 -14.36 0.61
C GLU A 93 13.86 -13.09 1.23
N LEU A 94 13.00 -12.11 1.59
CA LEU A 94 13.45 -10.86 2.20
C LEU A 94 13.55 -11.00 3.72
N PRO A 95 14.75 -11.06 4.31
CA PRO A 95 14.90 -11.10 5.76
C PRO A 95 14.54 -9.74 6.38
N PRO A 96 14.17 -9.69 7.66
CA PRO A 96 14.05 -8.46 8.40
C PRO A 96 15.32 -7.61 8.31
N MET A 97 15.17 -6.29 8.25
CA MET A 97 16.31 -5.34 8.23
C MET A 97 17.17 -5.45 9.50
N ALA A 98 16.56 -5.74 10.64
CA ALA A 98 17.21 -5.96 11.92
C ALA A 98 16.75 -7.28 12.53
N GLN A 99 17.67 -8.00 13.21
CA GLN A 99 17.34 -9.23 13.93
C GLN A 99 16.37 -8.98 15.09
N LEU A 100 16.54 -7.84 15.77
CA LEU A 100 15.64 -7.34 16.82
C LEU A 100 15.08 -6.00 16.37
N ASN A 101 13.76 -5.93 16.22
CA ASN A 101 13.09 -4.68 15.87
C ASN A 101 12.77 -3.89 17.15
N GLU A 102 13.51 -2.83 17.39
CA GLU A 102 13.33 -1.93 18.54
C GLU A 102 12.64 -0.62 18.14
N SER A 103 12.09 -0.53 16.91
CA SER A 103 11.38 0.68 16.48
C SER A 103 10.08 0.87 17.27
N LYS A 104 9.78 2.14 17.64
CA LYS A 104 8.63 2.52 18.46
C LYS A 104 7.31 1.90 18.00
N ASN A 105 7.07 1.87 16.68
CA ASN A 105 5.82 1.41 16.10
C ASN A 105 5.92 0.00 15.48
N GLY A 106 7.07 -0.67 15.67
CA GLY A 106 7.28 -2.05 15.19
C GLY A 106 7.19 -2.20 13.67
N THR A 107 7.43 -1.13 12.89
CA THR A 107 7.37 -1.17 11.43
C THR A 107 8.29 -2.26 10.88
N ALA A 108 7.71 -3.19 10.12
CA ALA A 108 8.38 -4.41 9.69
C ALA A 108 9.22 -4.19 8.42
N PHE A 109 10.29 -3.40 8.54
CA PHE A 109 11.28 -3.23 7.48
C PHE A 109 11.98 -4.55 7.17
N THR A 110 12.14 -4.82 5.88
CA THR A 110 13.07 -5.83 5.39
C THR A 110 14.34 -5.18 4.90
N VAL A 111 15.36 -5.99 4.54
CA VAL A 111 16.55 -5.46 3.84
C VAL A 111 16.12 -4.67 2.61
N SER A 112 16.81 -3.55 2.33
CA SER A 112 16.57 -2.77 1.12
C SER A 112 16.96 -3.55 -0.13
N ILE A 113 16.31 -3.22 -1.25
CA ILE A 113 16.45 -3.97 -2.50
C ILE A 113 16.77 -3.07 -3.69
N GLU A 114 17.34 -3.70 -4.72
CA GLU A 114 17.54 -3.15 -6.06
C GLU A 114 17.18 -4.20 -7.11
N ALA A 115 16.70 -3.78 -8.30
CA ALA A 115 16.57 -4.71 -9.41
C ALA A 115 17.96 -5.20 -9.85
N ARG A 116 18.07 -6.50 -10.18
CA ARG A 116 19.35 -7.06 -10.67
C ARG A 116 19.74 -6.50 -12.03
N VAL A 117 18.77 -6.15 -12.86
CA VAL A 117 18.98 -5.65 -14.22
C VAL A 117 18.09 -4.44 -14.49
N GLY A 118 18.49 -3.62 -15.45
CA GLY A 118 17.69 -2.47 -15.90
C GLY A 118 17.79 -1.22 -15.03
N VAL A 119 18.74 -1.18 -14.09
CA VAL A 119 19.02 -0.02 -13.23
C VAL A 119 20.43 0.48 -13.46
N SER A 120 20.66 1.76 -13.19
CA SER A 120 21.99 2.38 -13.19
C SER A 120 22.59 2.40 -11.78
N THR A 121 22.42 3.48 -11.04
CA THR A 121 22.84 3.60 -9.63
C THR A 121 21.76 3.23 -8.63
N GLY A 122 20.55 2.94 -9.09
CA GLY A 122 19.41 2.57 -8.24
C GLY A 122 18.64 3.74 -7.64
N VAL A 123 19.17 4.95 -7.68
CA VAL A 123 18.63 6.11 -6.92
C VAL A 123 17.55 6.87 -7.68
N SER A 124 17.67 6.91 -9.03
CA SER A 124 16.72 7.70 -9.85
C SER A 124 15.28 7.20 -9.73
N ALA A 125 14.32 8.04 -10.12
CA ALA A 125 12.92 7.65 -10.17
C ALA A 125 12.72 6.41 -11.05
N ALA A 126 13.30 6.38 -12.24
CA ALA A 126 13.22 5.27 -13.19
C ALA A 126 13.84 3.98 -12.62
N ASP A 127 14.99 4.07 -11.93
CA ASP A 127 15.64 2.91 -11.30
C ASP A 127 14.76 2.33 -10.17
N ARG A 128 14.16 3.19 -9.32
CA ARG A 128 13.27 2.74 -8.24
C ARG A 128 11.99 2.13 -8.79
N VAL A 129 11.40 2.70 -9.85
CA VAL A 129 10.25 2.10 -10.56
C VAL A 129 10.61 0.74 -11.13
N THR A 130 11.78 0.60 -11.76
CA THR A 130 12.28 -0.67 -12.29
C THR A 130 12.44 -1.70 -11.18
N THR A 131 13.00 -1.32 -10.03
CA THR A 131 13.14 -2.18 -8.86
C THR A 131 11.80 -2.65 -8.32
N ILE A 132 10.83 -1.75 -8.18
CA ILE A 132 9.49 -2.06 -7.71
C ILE A 132 8.78 -3.01 -8.68
N ARG A 133 8.84 -2.75 -9.99
CA ARG A 133 8.27 -3.63 -11.02
C ARG A 133 8.86 -5.03 -10.99
N ALA A 134 10.18 -5.16 -10.82
CA ALA A 134 10.83 -6.45 -10.67
C ALA A 134 10.32 -7.21 -9.43
N ALA A 135 10.18 -6.52 -8.27
CA ALA A 135 9.74 -7.12 -7.03
C ALA A 135 8.26 -7.58 -7.03
N ILE A 136 7.38 -6.91 -7.81
CA ILE A 136 5.95 -7.22 -7.87
C ILE A 136 5.54 -8.05 -9.10
N ALA A 137 6.48 -8.43 -9.96
CA ALA A 137 6.18 -9.30 -11.11
C ALA A 137 5.58 -10.63 -10.63
N ASP A 138 4.64 -11.20 -11.40
CA ASP A 138 3.93 -12.42 -10.98
C ASP A 138 4.87 -13.60 -10.82
N ASP A 139 5.90 -13.67 -11.64
CA ASP A 139 6.95 -14.68 -11.67
C ASP A 139 8.24 -14.26 -10.94
N ALA A 140 8.21 -13.13 -10.21
CA ALA A 140 9.39 -12.61 -9.49
C ALA A 140 9.99 -13.62 -8.53
N LYS A 141 11.32 -13.75 -8.60
CA LYS A 141 12.12 -14.68 -7.81
C LYS A 141 13.18 -13.93 -7.00
N PRO A 142 13.72 -14.55 -5.93
CA PRO A 142 14.75 -13.91 -5.10
C PRO A 142 15.98 -13.41 -5.87
N HIS A 143 16.31 -14.03 -7.01
CA HIS A 143 17.48 -13.66 -7.82
C HIS A 143 17.21 -12.48 -8.78
N ASP A 144 15.96 -12.04 -8.97
CA ASP A 144 15.63 -10.89 -9.82
C ASP A 144 15.95 -9.56 -9.12
N ILE A 145 16.19 -9.61 -7.81
CA ILE A 145 16.57 -8.49 -6.98
C ILE A 145 17.91 -8.73 -6.29
N VAL A 146 18.62 -7.65 -5.98
CA VAL A 146 19.87 -7.66 -5.19
C VAL A 146 19.65 -6.88 -3.88
N ARG A 147 20.53 -7.08 -2.93
CA ARG A 147 20.52 -6.47 -1.60
C ARG A 147 21.93 -6.00 -1.24
N PRO A 148 22.12 -4.80 -0.66
CA PRO A 148 21.12 -3.77 -0.41
C PRO A 148 20.73 -2.99 -1.69
N GLY A 149 19.80 -2.04 -1.57
CA GLY A 149 19.38 -1.14 -2.64
C GLY A 149 18.70 0.13 -2.10
N HIS A 150 17.97 0.83 -2.96
CA HIS A 150 17.37 2.13 -2.67
C HIS A 150 15.83 2.12 -2.57
N VAL A 151 15.23 0.93 -2.55
CA VAL A 151 13.81 0.71 -2.23
C VAL A 151 13.73 -0.10 -0.94
N PHE A 152 12.84 0.29 -0.03
CA PHE A 152 12.73 -0.27 1.32
C PHE A 152 11.43 -1.08 1.44
N PRO A 153 11.45 -2.42 1.29
CA PRO A 153 10.24 -3.20 1.44
C PRO A 153 9.77 -3.24 2.90
N LEU A 154 8.45 -3.09 3.06
CA LEU A 154 7.74 -3.25 4.33
C LEU A 154 6.81 -4.46 4.24
N ARG A 155 6.82 -5.28 5.28
CA ARG A 155 5.93 -6.43 5.39
C ARG A 155 4.64 -6.03 6.09
N ALA A 156 3.52 -6.01 5.36
CA ALA A 156 2.21 -5.80 5.95
C ALA A 156 1.80 -6.97 6.85
N ALA A 157 1.15 -6.65 7.97
CA ALA A 157 0.57 -7.65 8.85
C ALA A 157 -0.56 -8.42 8.14
N PRO A 158 -0.61 -9.76 8.23
CA PRO A 158 -1.76 -10.54 7.77
C PRO A 158 -3.04 -10.03 8.44
N GLY A 159 -4.09 -9.78 7.64
CA GLY A 159 -5.34 -9.17 8.11
C GLY A 159 -5.42 -7.65 7.83
N GLY A 160 -4.36 -7.04 7.30
CA GLY A 160 -4.38 -5.63 6.87
C GLY A 160 -4.61 -4.66 8.02
N VAL A 161 -5.33 -3.56 7.75
CA VAL A 161 -5.60 -2.51 8.76
C VAL A 161 -6.42 -3.00 9.96
N LEU A 162 -7.13 -4.12 9.85
CA LEU A 162 -7.85 -4.73 10.97
C LEU A 162 -6.90 -5.39 11.98
N ALA A 163 -5.73 -5.87 11.52
CA ALA A 163 -4.70 -6.45 12.38
C ALA A 163 -3.72 -5.37 12.91
N ARG A 164 -3.34 -4.40 12.07
CA ARG A 164 -2.45 -3.31 12.42
C ARG A 164 -2.86 -2.03 11.68
N ARG A 165 -3.25 -1.00 12.43
CA ARG A 165 -3.72 0.30 11.93
C ARG A 165 -2.54 1.16 11.45
N GLY A 166 -1.83 0.73 10.40
CA GLY A 166 -0.64 1.41 9.88
C GLY A 166 -0.74 1.73 8.39
N HIS A 167 0.06 2.71 7.93
CA HIS A 167 0.15 3.08 6.51
C HIS A 167 0.53 1.90 5.62
N THR A 168 1.41 0.99 6.09
CA THR A 168 1.82 -0.22 5.36
C THR A 168 0.62 -1.10 5.01
N GLU A 169 -0.20 -1.42 6.02
CA GLU A 169 -1.39 -2.23 5.87
C GLU A 169 -2.47 -1.50 5.07
N GLY A 170 -2.65 -0.20 5.34
CA GLY A 170 -3.59 0.65 4.60
C GLY A 170 -3.27 0.72 3.11
N THR A 171 -2.00 0.81 2.76
CA THR A 171 -1.54 0.83 1.37
C THR A 171 -1.85 -0.47 0.65
N VAL A 172 -1.59 -1.62 1.28
CA VAL A 172 -1.89 -2.95 0.71
C VAL A 172 -3.40 -3.16 0.60
N ASP A 173 -4.17 -2.84 1.65
CA ASP A 173 -5.64 -2.98 1.65
C ASP A 173 -6.29 -2.14 0.55
N LEU A 174 -5.87 -0.88 0.37
CA LEU A 174 -6.38 -0.02 -0.69
C LEU A 174 -6.04 -0.53 -2.09
N ALA A 175 -4.84 -1.09 -2.29
CA ALA A 175 -4.49 -1.73 -3.55
C ALA A 175 -5.41 -2.93 -3.84
N ILE A 176 -5.66 -3.79 -2.85
CA ILE A 176 -6.59 -4.92 -2.95
C ILE A 176 -8.01 -4.43 -3.28
N LEU A 177 -8.52 -3.47 -2.52
CA LEU A 177 -9.86 -2.91 -2.71
C LEU A 177 -10.01 -2.21 -4.07
N ALA A 178 -8.93 -1.69 -4.63
CA ALA A 178 -8.90 -1.16 -5.98
C ALA A 178 -8.90 -2.26 -7.07
N GLY A 179 -8.79 -3.54 -6.72
CA GLY A 179 -8.67 -4.68 -7.65
C GLY A 179 -7.30 -4.77 -8.32
N LEU A 180 -6.27 -4.22 -7.68
CA LEU A 180 -4.90 -4.18 -8.15
C LEU A 180 -4.04 -5.20 -7.39
N LYS A 181 -2.79 -5.42 -7.83
CA LYS A 181 -1.85 -6.28 -7.10
C LYS A 181 -1.75 -5.84 -5.65
N PRO A 182 -1.67 -6.76 -4.67
CA PRO A 182 -1.60 -6.46 -3.24
C PRO A 182 -0.23 -5.90 -2.85
N ALA A 183 0.13 -4.80 -3.48
CA ALA A 183 1.38 -4.09 -3.29
C ALA A 183 1.20 -2.60 -3.59
N GLY A 184 1.80 -1.75 -2.79
CA GLY A 184 1.77 -0.32 -2.99
C GLY A 184 3.07 0.34 -2.53
N VAL A 185 3.25 1.58 -2.94
CA VAL A 185 4.40 2.40 -2.55
C VAL A 185 3.89 3.50 -1.64
N LEU A 186 4.62 3.77 -0.59
CA LEU A 186 4.38 4.91 0.29
C LEU A 186 5.65 5.72 0.54
N CYS A 187 5.46 6.99 0.86
CA CYS A 187 6.50 7.88 1.34
C CYS A 187 5.86 8.98 2.19
N GLU A 188 6.45 9.28 3.33
CA GLU A 188 5.91 10.21 4.32
C GLU A 188 6.01 11.66 3.82
N LEU A 189 4.91 12.43 3.88
CA LEU A 189 4.87 13.84 3.50
C LEU A 189 5.74 14.70 4.40
N MET A 190 6.54 15.56 3.78
CA MET A 190 7.49 16.44 4.46
C MET A 190 7.31 17.89 4.03
N ASN A 191 7.41 18.81 4.98
CA ASN A 191 7.45 20.24 4.69
C ASN A 191 8.80 20.63 4.07
N PRO A 192 8.86 21.74 3.33
CA PRO A 192 10.13 22.22 2.74
C PRO A 192 11.26 22.49 3.75
N ASP A 193 10.91 22.71 5.01
CA ASP A 193 11.87 22.92 6.10
C ASP A 193 12.38 21.61 6.74
N GLY A 194 11.94 20.47 6.23
CA GLY A 194 12.30 19.13 6.71
C GLY A 194 11.47 18.62 7.89
N THR A 195 10.44 19.34 8.33
CA THR A 195 9.49 18.85 9.34
C THR A 195 8.41 18.00 8.69
N MET A 196 7.77 17.11 9.47
CA MET A 196 6.67 16.28 8.97
C MET A 196 5.42 17.13 8.71
N THR A 197 4.77 16.91 7.57
CA THR A 197 3.51 17.59 7.23
C THR A 197 2.37 17.04 8.07
N ARG A 198 1.59 17.92 8.73
CA ARG A 198 0.53 17.54 9.67
C ARG A 198 -0.69 18.46 9.60
N GLY A 199 -1.86 17.92 10.02
CA GLY A 199 -3.08 18.70 10.20
C GLY A 199 -3.50 19.45 8.92
N ALA A 200 -3.76 20.75 9.04
CA ALA A 200 -4.23 21.59 7.94
C ALA A 200 -3.24 21.69 6.76
N ASP A 201 -1.95 21.43 6.99
CA ASP A 201 -0.93 21.45 5.93
C ASP A 201 -1.10 20.24 5.00
N VAL A 202 -1.51 19.09 5.54
CA VAL A 202 -1.85 17.89 4.74
C VAL A 202 -3.04 18.19 3.83
N GLU A 203 -4.09 18.82 4.37
CA GLU A 203 -5.29 19.18 3.61
C GLU A 203 -4.96 20.17 2.49
N ARG A 204 -4.12 21.18 2.78
CA ARG A 204 -3.64 22.14 1.77
C ARG A 204 -2.85 21.46 0.67
N PHE A 205 -1.93 20.56 1.03
CA PHE A 205 -1.15 19.79 0.07
C PHE A 205 -2.06 18.97 -0.83
N ALA A 206 -2.98 18.19 -0.24
CA ALA A 206 -3.93 17.37 -1.00
C ALA A 206 -4.77 18.21 -1.98
N ALA A 207 -5.30 19.37 -1.52
CA ALA A 207 -6.08 20.27 -2.35
C ALA A 207 -5.24 20.91 -3.47
N GLN A 208 -4.01 21.35 -3.19
CA GLN A 208 -3.10 21.94 -4.15
C GLN A 208 -2.72 20.98 -5.29
N HIS A 209 -2.55 19.70 -4.96
CA HIS A 209 -2.19 18.66 -5.93
C HIS A 209 -3.40 17.90 -6.50
N GLY A 210 -4.63 18.26 -6.11
CA GLY A 210 -5.86 17.58 -6.55
C GLY A 210 -5.91 16.08 -6.17
N LEU A 211 -5.33 15.74 -5.02
CA LEU A 211 -5.22 14.36 -4.54
C LEU A 211 -6.38 14.01 -3.60
N PRO A 212 -6.99 12.84 -3.73
CA PRO A 212 -7.93 12.36 -2.73
C PRO A 212 -7.18 12.08 -1.42
N MET A 213 -7.88 12.30 -0.33
CA MET A 213 -7.36 12.10 1.02
C MET A 213 -8.35 11.27 1.84
N LEU A 214 -7.84 10.32 2.61
CA LEU A 214 -8.60 9.56 3.61
C LEU A 214 -7.72 9.27 4.83
N THR A 215 -8.37 8.81 5.91
CA THR A 215 -7.67 8.41 7.13
C THR A 215 -7.64 6.89 7.27
N ILE A 216 -6.67 6.39 8.06
CA ILE A 216 -6.64 4.97 8.47
C ILE A 216 -7.95 4.60 9.20
N ALA A 217 -8.48 5.48 10.05
CA ALA A 217 -9.76 5.25 10.76
C ALA A 217 -10.93 5.03 9.79
N GLU A 218 -11.05 5.83 8.72
CA GLU A 218 -12.09 5.65 7.70
C GLU A 218 -11.94 4.30 6.97
N LEU A 219 -10.70 3.92 6.66
CA LEU A 219 -10.41 2.64 6.02
C LEU A 219 -10.74 1.46 6.94
N VAL A 220 -10.37 1.53 8.22
CA VAL A 220 -10.70 0.50 9.22
C VAL A 220 -12.21 0.33 9.32
N ALA A 221 -12.97 1.42 9.53
CA ALA A 221 -14.42 1.36 9.63
C ALA A 221 -15.08 0.76 8.37
N PHE A 222 -14.52 1.01 7.19
CA PHE A 222 -14.99 0.40 5.95
C PHE A 222 -14.66 -1.10 5.88
N ARG A 223 -13.45 -1.51 6.26
CA ARG A 223 -13.04 -2.91 6.31
C ARG A 223 -13.84 -3.73 7.32
N GLU A 224 -14.18 -3.15 8.48
CA GLU A 224 -15.07 -3.78 9.48
C GLU A 224 -16.46 -4.05 8.91
N ARG A 225 -17.03 -3.10 8.14
CA ARG A 225 -18.34 -3.32 7.48
C ARG A 225 -18.27 -4.43 6.44
N LEU A 226 -17.21 -4.50 5.63
CA LEU A 226 -17.02 -5.59 4.66
C LEU A 226 -16.88 -6.94 5.36
N ALA A 227 -16.13 -7.01 6.46
CA ALA A 227 -15.99 -8.23 7.25
C ALA A 227 -17.35 -8.71 7.81
N ALA A 228 -18.15 -7.80 8.38
CA ALA A 228 -19.49 -8.12 8.87
C ALA A 228 -20.46 -8.53 7.74
N ALA A 229 -20.35 -7.95 6.55
CA ALA A 229 -21.15 -8.37 5.39
C ALA A 229 -20.79 -9.80 4.96
N ARG A 230 -19.51 -10.14 4.96
CA ARG A 230 -19.02 -11.49 4.64
C ARG A 230 -19.52 -12.55 5.64
N GLU A 231 -19.54 -12.20 6.92
CA GLU A 231 -20.08 -13.10 7.93
C GLU A 231 -21.58 -13.37 7.68
N ARG A 232 -22.38 -12.33 7.41
CA ARG A 232 -23.80 -12.46 7.08
C ARG A 232 -24.05 -13.34 5.86
N GLU A 233 -23.25 -13.19 4.78
CA GLU A 233 -23.38 -14.05 3.59
C GLU A 233 -23.05 -15.52 3.88
N ARG A 234 -22.04 -15.77 4.71
CA ARG A 234 -21.68 -17.12 5.12
C ARG A 234 -22.77 -17.79 5.95
N ASP A 235 -23.35 -17.08 6.90
CA ASP A 235 -24.42 -17.60 7.76
C ASP A 235 -25.68 -17.90 6.94
N ALA A 236 -26.08 -17.03 6.03
CA ALA A 236 -27.21 -17.25 5.12
C ALA A 236 -26.99 -18.49 4.22
N CYS A 237 -25.77 -18.69 3.72
CA CYS A 237 -25.44 -19.84 2.88
C CYS A 237 -25.46 -21.17 3.66
N CYS A 238 -25.19 -21.14 4.99
CA CYS A 238 -25.26 -22.31 5.86
C CYS A 238 -26.72 -22.67 6.22
N GLU A 239 -27.60 -21.68 6.35
CA GLU A 239 -29.04 -21.89 6.63
C GLU A 239 -29.77 -22.49 5.41
N ASP A 240 -29.42 -22.08 4.20
CA ASP A 240 -30.00 -22.61 2.95
C ASP A 240 -29.54 -24.05 2.62
N ALA A 241 -28.47 -24.53 3.26
CA ALA A 241 -27.90 -25.85 3.05
C ALA A 241 -28.34 -26.89 4.09
N ALA A 242 -29.14 -26.49 5.08
CA ALA A 242 -29.63 -27.35 6.19
C ALA A 242 -31.10 -27.74 6.00
#